data_e470cb731f40491ade109e87fcb2adce
#
_entry.id   e470cb731f40491ade109e87fcb2adce
#
_cell.length_a   1.000
_cell.length_b   1.000
_cell.length_c   1.000
_cell.angle_alpha   90.00
_cell.angle_beta   90.00
_cell.angle_gamma   90.00
#
_symmetry.space_group_name_H-M   'P 1'
#
loop_
_entity.id
_entity.type
_entity.pdbx_description
1 polymer ?
#
loop_
_entity_poly.entity_id
_entity_poly.type
_entity_poly.pdbx_seq_one_letter_code
_entity_poly.pdbx_strand_id
1 'polypeptide(L)'
;MIQAAGSTNPEIWRRIQARVISTISRIGAPARMQPSSNSETHFRILSELSLAPESPENDRRISTAVSAMKPEQFGALVSLSSKNHVVVRALSRLSRILRAEEGPQTPAVDSVLKDEKMRIDHALKFLDEICAGLEKSGCTVTVIKSLDHWPDLGSDLDLYTDADEMDVVRAMRSAFQAKVDERSWGDRLANKWNFIVPGLPELVEIHIRRLGQTGEQTAVTQTLAGRTRILNISSYSYRVLSPEHRIIVSTLQRMYRHFYIRLCDVVDNAHLVESGSVDFDYLHELGTAAGIWEGIATYLTIISGYVESYRGYGVLLPSLVTSSAKFLADQVSFRRDFLRVPILPHSLNLYAAELRTLVFRGQVRDSLRLSLLPGLATAAALEMKITGSDKGIW
;
A
#
# COMPACT_ATOMS: atom_id res chain seq x y z
N MET A 1 -41.21 -26.43 -6.02
CA MET A 1 -40.19 -27.13 -6.80
C MET A 1 -39.78 -26.20 -7.94
N ILE A 2 -38.73 -25.45 -7.77
CA ILE A 2 -38.09 -24.68 -8.86
C ILE A 2 -36.61 -25.08 -8.81
N GLN A 3 -36.22 -25.91 -9.79
CA GLN A 3 -34.83 -26.27 -10.02
C GLN A 3 -34.08 -25.05 -10.61
N ALA A 4 -33.14 -24.54 -9.84
CA ALA A 4 -32.20 -23.53 -10.36
C ALA A 4 -31.09 -24.26 -11.14
N ALA A 5 -31.17 -24.24 -12.44
CA ALA A 5 -30.12 -24.65 -13.35
C ALA A 5 -29.10 -23.50 -13.46
N GLY A 6 -28.04 -23.57 -12.65
CA GLY A 6 -26.88 -22.70 -12.71
C GLY A 6 -25.66 -23.43 -13.27
N SER A 7 -25.72 -23.88 -14.53
CA SER A 7 -24.54 -24.36 -15.25
C SER A 7 -23.75 -23.17 -15.78
N THR A 8 -22.75 -22.74 -15.04
CA THR A 8 -21.77 -21.75 -15.55
C THR A 8 -20.86 -22.44 -16.57
N ASN A 9 -21.13 -22.13 -17.84
CA ASN A 9 -20.41 -22.72 -18.97
C ASN A 9 -18.91 -22.36 -18.92
N PRO A 10 -17.99 -23.36 -18.77
CA PRO A 10 -16.54 -23.14 -18.72
C PRO A 10 -15.97 -22.41 -19.96
N GLU A 11 -16.67 -22.50 -21.10
CA GLU A 11 -16.27 -21.79 -22.33
C GLU A 11 -16.43 -20.27 -22.24
N ILE A 12 -17.41 -19.76 -21.48
CA ILE A 12 -17.59 -18.33 -21.28
C ILE A 12 -16.37 -17.78 -20.53
N TRP A 13 -15.90 -18.47 -19.51
CA TRP A 13 -14.71 -18.08 -18.74
C TRP A 13 -13.43 -18.14 -19.56
N ARG A 14 -13.25 -19.14 -20.39
CA ARG A 14 -12.11 -19.22 -21.32
C ARG A 14 -12.13 -18.06 -22.33
N ARG A 15 -13.30 -17.67 -22.83
CA ARG A 15 -13.45 -16.53 -23.76
C ARG A 15 -13.16 -15.19 -23.08
N ILE A 16 -13.60 -14.99 -21.81
CA ILE A 16 -13.27 -13.79 -21.03
C ILE A 16 -11.76 -13.74 -20.77
N GLN A 17 -11.15 -14.82 -20.30
CA GLN A 17 -9.70 -14.88 -20.12
C GLN A 17 -8.92 -14.62 -21.42
N ALA A 18 -9.31 -15.24 -22.51
CA ALA A 18 -8.65 -15.05 -23.81
C ALA A 18 -8.77 -13.59 -24.31
N ARG A 19 -9.93 -12.94 -24.11
CA ARG A 19 -10.10 -11.51 -24.45
C ARG A 19 -9.26 -10.59 -23.59
N VAL A 20 -9.24 -10.80 -22.27
CA VAL A 20 -8.44 -9.98 -21.34
C VAL A 20 -6.96 -10.15 -21.65
N ILE A 21 -6.46 -11.39 -21.87
CA ILE A 21 -5.08 -11.66 -22.25
C ILE A 21 -4.73 -11.03 -23.60
N SER A 22 -5.62 -11.13 -24.60
CA SER A 22 -5.42 -10.51 -25.94
C SER A 22 -5.41 -8.99 -25.87
N THR A 23 -6.19 -8.37 -25.00
CA THR A 23 -6.25 -6.91 -24.83
C THR A 23 -4.98 -6.41 -24.13
N ILE A 24 -4.54 -7.08 -23.07
CA ILE A 24 -3.34 -6.69 -22.31
C ILE A 24 -2.04 -6.96 -23.11
N SER A 25 -1.97 -8.05 -23.90
CA SER A 25 -0.79 -8.34 -24.75
C SER A 25 -0.66 -7.40 -25.95
N ARG A 26 -1.75 -6.77 -26.41
CA ARG A 26 -1.73 -5.73 -27.46
C ARG A 26 -1.33 -4.35 -26.93
N ILE A 27 -1.42 -4.11 -25.63
CA ILE A 27 -0.85 -2.93 -24.97
C ILE A 27 0.65 -3.20 -24.85
N GLY A 28 1.39 -2.91 -25.92
CA GLY A 28 2.82 -3.16 -26.03
C GLY A 28 3.58 -2.74 -24.77
N ALA A 29 4.41 -3.62 -24.25
CA ALA A 29 5.28 -3.32 -23.14
C ALA A 29 6.05 -2.02 -23.43
N PRO A 30 6.04 -1.03 -22.52
CA PRO A 30 6.84 0.17 -22.70
C PRO A 30 8.31 -0.24 -22.87
N ALA A 31 9.01 0.45 -23.76
CA ALA A 31 10.42 0.19 -24.07
C ALA A 31 11.21 -0.11 -22.78
N ARG A 32 11.97 -1.19 -22.79
CA ARG A 32 12.82 -1.63 -21.68
C ARG A 32 13.85 -0.54 -21.38
N MET A 33 13.49 0.42 -20.52
CA MET A 33 14.51 1.16 -19.77
C MET A 33 15.06 0.19 -18.73
N GLN A 34 16.28 -0.28 -18.93
CA GLN A 34 17.01 -0.97 -17.88
C GLN A 34 17.12 -0.01 -16.67
N PRO A 35 16.87 -0.47 -15.43
CA PRO A 35 17.13 0.35 -14.27
C PRO A 35 18.62 0.78 -14.32
N SER A 36 18.92 2.04 -14.02
CA SER A 36 20.31 2.44 -13.85
C SER A 36 20.90 1.58 -12.72
N SER A 37 22.09 1.04 -12.89
CA SER A 37 22.79 0.22 -11.88
C SER A 37 22.85 0.90 -10.51
N ASN A 38 22.76 2.23 -10.47
CA ASN A 38 22.75 3.05 -9.28
C ASN A 38 21.43 2.94 -8.47
N SER A 39 20.25 2.92 -9.11
CA SER A 39 18.96 2.88 -8.39
C SER A 39 18.76 1.56 -7.63
N GLU A 40 19.19 0.45 -8.20
CA GLU A 40 19.14 -0.86 -7.54
C GLU A 40 20.14 -0.92 -6.36
N THR A 41 21.32 -0.36 -6.52
CA THR A 41 22.31 -0.25 -5.42
C THR A 41 21.77 0.60 -4.27
N HIS A 42 21.13 1.75 -4.57
CA HIS A 42 20.51 2.59 -3.54
C HIS A 42 19.38 1.86 -2.82
N PHE A 43 18.53 1.13 -3.56
CA PHE A 43 17.44 0.35 -2.98
C PHE A 43 17.97 -0.76 -2.07
N ARG A 44 19.07 -1.42 -2.44
CA ARG A 44 19.74 -2.41 -1.60
C ARG A 44 20.27 -1.79 -0.31
N ILE A 45 20.92 -0.61 -0.37
CA ILE A 45 21.37 0.11 0.83
C ILE A 45 20.20 0.45 1.75
N LEU A 46 19.08 0.95 1.22
CA LEU A 46 17.88 1.24 2.01
C LEU A 46 17.29 -0.02 2.64
N SER A 47 17.29 -1.14 1.91
CA SER A 47 16.83 -2.43 2.43
C SER A 47 17.73 -2.96 3.55
N GLU A 48 19.05 -2.83 3.40
CA GLU A 48 20.01 -3.19 4.44
C GLU A 48 19.83 -2.32 5.70
N LEU A 49 19.67 -1.01 5.54
CA LEU A 49 19.40 -0.09 6.65
C LEU A 49 18.09 -0.39 7.37
N SER A 50 17.09 -0.91 6.66
CA SER A 50 15.75 -1.14 7.22
C SER A 50 15.52 -2.56 7.74
N LEU A 51 16.22 -3.56 7.19
CA LEU A 51 15.94 -4.97 7.44
C LEU A 51 17.12 -5.74 8.03
N ALA A 52 18.36 -5.44 7.60
CA ALA A 52 19.51 -6.23 8.05
C ALA A 52 19.82 -5.98 9.55
N PRO A 53 20.25 -7.01 10.27
CA PRO A 53 20.75 -6.85 11.63
C PRO A 53 21.89 -5.83 11.72
N GLU A 54 21.97 -5.13 12.83
CA GLU A 54 23.10 -4.23 13.09
C GLU A 54 24.36 -5.06 13.30
N SER A 55 25.39 -4.79 12.52
CA SER A 55 26.70 -5.39 12.67
C SER A 55 27.80 -4.42 12.26
N PRO A 56 28.98 -4.44 12.92
CA PRO A 56 30.07 -3.53 12.57
C PRO A 56 30.56 -3.67 11.14
N GLU A 57 30.47 -4.87 10.55
CA GLU A 57 30.87 -5.14 9.17
C GLU A 57 29.90 -4.49 8.18
N ASN A 58 28.58 -4.70 8.37
CA ASN A 58 27.55 -4.08 7.55
C ASN A 58 27.60 -2.56 7.67
N ASP A 59 27.77 -2.04 8.85
CA ASP A 59 27.77 -0.61 9.11
C ASP A 59 28.98 0.09 8.44
N ARG A 60 30.18 -0.51 8.50
CA ARG A 60 31.36 -0.01 7.75
C ARG A 60 31.14 -0.06 6.25
N ARG A 61 30.57 -1.13 5.73
CA ARG A 61 30.29 -1.28 4.29
C ARG A 61 29.30 -0.21 3.83
N ILE A 62 28.23 0.03 4.57
CA ILE A 62 27.25 1.08 4.30
C ILE A 62 27.90 2.46 4.37
N SER A 63 28.66 2.74 5.42
CA SER A 63 29.39 3.99 5.60
C SER A 63 30.32 4.27 4.41
N THR A 64 31.15 3.29 4.05
CA THR A 64 32.07 3.42 2.90
C THR A 64 31.30 3.69 1.60
N ALA A 65 30.23 2.94 1.34
CA ALA A 65 29.43 3.10 0.12
C ALA A 65 28.78 4.48 0.04
N VAL A 66 28.21 4.98 1.15
CA VAL A 66 27.53 6.28 1.18
C VAL A 66 28.55 7.43 1.17
N SER A 67 29.66 7.30 1.88
CA SER A 67 30.74 8.32 1.90
C SER A 67 31.39 8.53 0.53
N ALA A 68 31.38 7.51 -0.32
CA ALA A 68 31.88 7.61 -1.70
C ALA A 68 30.87 8.22 -2.69
N MET A 69 29.63 8.47 -2.26
CA MET A 69 28.58 9.03 -3.15
C MET A 69 28.83 10.48 -3.47
N LYS A 70 28.64 10.84 -4.75
CA LYS A 70 28.53 12.25 -5.17
C LYS A 70 27.21 12.83 -4.63
N PRO A 71 27.11 14.18 -4.52
CA PRO A 71 25.87 14.84 -4.05
C PRO A 71 24.61 14.40 -4.79
N GLU A 72 24.69 14.20 -6.11
CA GLU A 72 23.54 13.77 -6.92
C GLU A 72 23.12 12.34 -6.62
N GLN A 73 24.07 11.43 -6.33
CA GLN A 73 23.81 10.06 -5.96
C GLN A 73 23.19 9.98 -4.56
N PHE A 74 23.70 10.78 -3.63
CA PHE A 74 23.10 10.90 -2.30
C PHE A 74 21.67 11.48 -2.38
N GLY A 75 21.45 12.53 -3.19
CA GLY A 75 20.11 13.07 -3.45
C GLY A 75 19.16 12.02 -4.04
N ALA A 76 19.64 11.14 -4.93
CA ALA A 76 18.87 10.04 -5.47
C ALA A 76 18.53 8.97 -4.41
N LEU A 77 19.45 8.67 -3.49
CA LEU A 77 19.19 7.77 -2.35
C LEU A 77 18.09 8.35 -1.44
N VAL A 78 18.15 9.64 -1.10
CA VAL A 78 17.12 10.33 -0.30
C VAL A 78 15.78 10.34 -1.03
N SER A 79 15.75 10.66 -2.33
CA SER A 79 14.52 10.61 -3.13
C SER A 79 13.91 9.21 -3.15
N LEU A 80 14.74 8.16 -3.25
CA LEU A 80 14.27 6.78 -3.23
C LEU A 80 13.73 6.36 -1.86
N SER A 81 14.35 6.83 -0.76
CA SER A 81 13.83 6.58 0.60
C SER A 81 12.46 7.23 0.83
N SER A 82 12.26 8.46 0.30
CA SER A 82 10.96 9.15 0.35
C SER A 82 9.89 8.40 -0.44
N LYS A 83 10.17 7.96 -1.67
CA LYS A 83 9.23 7.16 -2.49
C LYS A 83 8.83 5.85 -1.83
N ASN A 84 9.72 5.28 -1.03
CA ASN A 84 9.51 4.03 -0.30
C ASN A 84 9.03 4.22 1.15
N HIS A 85 8.79 5.44 1.58
CA HIS A 85 8.32 5.82 2.93
C HIS A 85 9.19 5.20 4.06
N VAL A 86 10.52 5.35 3.93
CA VAL A 86 11.50 4.84 4.91
C VAL A 86 12.56 5.89 5.26
N VAL A 87 12.25 7.17 5.10
CA VAL A 87 13.22 8.26 5.35
C VAL A 87 13.68 8.23 6.79
N VAL A 88 12.74 8.26 7.74
CA VAL A 88 13.08 8.33 9.16
C VAL A 88 13.76 7.04 9.61
N ARG A 89 13.23 5.88 9.25
CA ARG A 89 13.79 4.57 9.64
C ARG A 89 15.20 4.36 9.10
N ALA A 90 15.36 4.46 7.78
CA ALA A 90 16.63 4.18 7.14
C ALA A 90 17.69 5.25 7.47
N LEU A 91 17.32 6.54 7.36
CA LEU A 91 18.31 7.58 7.57
C LEU A 91 18.65 7.83 9.03
N SER A 92 17.79 7.47 10.00
CA SER A 92 18.19 7.50 11.42
C SER A 92 19.30 6.50 11.72
N ARG A 93 19.23 5.28 11.16
CA ARG A 93 20.30 4.31 11.26
C ARG A 93 21.55 4.80 10.52
N LEU A 94 21.37 5.31 9.30
CA LEU A 94 22.48 5.86 8.51
C LEU A 94 23.20 7.01 9.25
N SER A 95 22.45 7.93 9.87
CA SER A 95 23.06 9.02 10.68
C SER A 95 23.91 8.48 11.82
N ARG A 96 23.45 7.44 12.55
CA ARG A 96 24.24 6.79 13.62
C ARG A 96 25.53 6.17 13.06
N ILE A 97 25.44 5.45 11.95
CA ILE A 97 26.59 4.81 11.29
C ILE A 97 27.60 5.87 10.85
N LEU A 98 27.17 6.90 10.13
CA LEU A 98 28.06 7.94 9.63
C LEU A 98 28.72 8.77 10.75
N ARG A 99 28.02 8.99 11.85
CA ARG A 99 28.61 9.68 13.01
C ARG A 99 29.71 8.83 13.67
N ALA A 100 29.53 7.51 13.78
CA ALA A 100 30.52 6.62 14.35
C ALA A 100 31.78 6.50 13.48
N GLU A 101 31.63 6.64 12.16
CA GLU A 101 32.71 6.51 11.18
C GLU A 101 33.18 7.89 10.62
N GLU A 102 32.77 9.02 11.24
CA GLU A 102 33.08 10.40 10.85
C GLU A 102 32.80 10.69 9.37
N GLY A 103 31.72 10.13 8.84
CA GLY A 103 31.33 10.24 7.41
C GLY A 103 30.97 11.67 7.00
N PRO A 104 31.43 12.13 5.82
CA PRO A 104 31.24 13.51 5.38
C PRO A 104 29.78 13.88 5.08
N GLN A 105 28.89 12.90 4.84
CA GLN A 105 27.47 13.14 4.57
C GLN A 105 26.62 13.30 5.84
N THR A 106 27.19 13.16 7.04
CA THR A 106 26.45 13.28 8.31
C THR A 106 25.58 14.54 8.39
N PRO A 107 26.10 15.76 8.10
CA PRO A 107 25.27 16.97 8.17
C PRO A 107 24.09 16.97 7.18
N ALA A 108 24.29 16.40 6.01
CA ALA A 108 23.23 16.31 4.99
C ALA A 108 22.13 15.33 5.41
N VAL A 109 22.49 14.16 5.97
CA VAL A 109 21.52 13.18 6.51
C VAL A 109 20.74 13.79 7.66
N ASP A 110 21.40 14.47 8.59
CA ASP A 110 20.76 15.10 9.75
C ASP A 110 19.79 16.22 9.33
N SER A 111 20.13 17.00 8.31
CA SER A 111 19.23 18.02 7.75
C SER A 111 17.96 17.38 7.19
N VAL A 112 18.10 16.35 6.34
CA VAL A 112 16.95 15.61 5.78
C VAL A 112 16.06 15.02 6.87
N LEU A 113 16.65 14.40 7.88
CA LEU A 113 15.91 13.86 9.02
C LEU A 113 15.15 14.92 9.80
N LYS A 114 15.77 16.07 10.02
CA LYS A 114 15.12 17.19 10.71
C LYS A 114 13.90 17.69 9.94
N ASP A 115 14.08 17.93 8.64
CA ASP A 115 13.01 18.45 7.78
C ASP A 115 11.85 17.45 7.69
N GLU A 116 12.14 16.14 7.53
CA GLU A 116 11.12 15.11 7.48
C GLU A 116 10.37 14.96 8.80
N LYS A 117 11.06 14.99 9.94
CA LYS A 117 10.40 14.96 11.27
C LYS A 117 9.49 16.18 11.47
N MET A 118 9.93 17.37 11.07
CA MET A 118 9.08 18.56 11.14
C MET A 118 7.83 18.44 10.26
N ARG A 119 7.96 17.88 9.05
CA ARG A 119 6.83 17.58 8.16
C ARG A 119 5.84 16.61 8.82
N ILE A 120 6.36 15.53 9.40
CA ILE A 120 5.54 14.52 10.07
C ILE A 120 4.81 15.10 11.29
N ASP A 121 5.52 15.84 12.15
CA ASP A 121 4.90 16.49 13.32
C ASP A 121 3.79 17.46 12.91
N HIS A 122 4.01 18.21 11.83
CA HIS A 122 2.99 19.09 11.26
C HIS A 122 1.76 18.32 10.76
N ALA A 123 1.98 17.26 9.99
CA ALA A 123 0.91 16.42 9.47
C ALA A 123 0.13 15.70 10.57
N LEU A 124 0.80 15.21 11.63
CA LEU A 124 0.13 14.60 12.79
C LEU A 124 -0.78 15.57 13.53
N LYS A 125 -0.36 16.83 13.69
CA LYS A 125 -1.20 17.86 14.28
C LYS A 125 -2.50 18.06 13.49
N PHE A 126 -2.39 18.20 12.16
CA PHE A 126 -3.58 18.32 11.31
C PHE A 126 -4.43 17.06 11.33
N LEU A 127 -3.81 15.88 11.33
CA LEU A 127 -4.52 14.60 11.39
C LEU A 127 -5.37 14.50 12.67
N ASP A 128 -4.82 14.91 13.82
CA ASP A 128 -5.53 14.94 15.09
C ASP A 128 -6.72 15.92 15.05
N GLU A 129 -6.48 17.16 14.59
CA GLU A 129 -7.53 18.17 14.44
C GLU A 129 -8.65 17.70 13.50
N ILE A 130 -8.30 17.04 12.37
CA ILE A 130 -9.27 16.52 11.40
C ILE A 130 -10.08 15.38 12.00
N CYS A 131 -9.45 14.41 12.67
CA CYS A 131 -10.14 13.33 13.35
C CYS A 131 -11.12 13.86 14.41
N ALA A 132 -10.65 14.75 15.26
CA ALA A 132 -11.50 15.36 16.30
C ALA A 132 -12.66 16.18 15.72
N GLY A 133 -12.43 16.94 14.65
CA GLY A 133 -13.46 17.73 13.98
C GLY A 133 -14.53 16.88 13.30
N LEU A 134 -14.14 15.79 12.66
CA LEU A 134 -15.05 14.82 12.04
C LEU A 134 -15.88 14.11 13.12
N GLU A 135 -15.25 13.63 14.20
CA GLU A 135 -15.95 12.97 15.32
C GLU A 135 -16.94 13.93 16.01
N LYS A 136 -16.57 15.20 16.23
CA LYS A 136 -17.47 16.23 16.73
C LYS A 136 -18.68 16.46 15.83
N SER A 137 -18.53 16.22 14.53
CA SER A 137 -19.62 16.30 13.55
C SER A 137 -20.43 15.00 13.43
N GLY A 138 -20.19 14.01 14.29
CA GLY A 138 -20.87 12.71 14.27
C GLY A 138 -20.30 11.71 13.26
N CYS A 139 -19.16 12.03 12.63
CA CYS A 139 -18.49 11.15 11.67
C CYS A 139 -17.36 10.40 12.38
N THR A 140 -17.61 9.18 12.85
CA THR A 140 -16.54 8.32 13.40
C THR A 140 -15.52 7.99 12.31
N VAL A 141 -14.24 8.22 12.62
CA VAL A 141 -13.16 8.01 11.67
C VAL A 141 -12.11 7.01 12.17
N THR A 142 -11.51 6.29 11.25
CA THR A 142 -10.37 5.40 11.49
C THR A 142 -9.25 5.80 10.54
N VAL A 143 -8.06 6.04 11.08
CA VAL A 143 -6.87 6.28 10.27
C VAL A 143 -6.46 4.95 9.64
N ILE A 144 -6.34 4.94 8.33
CA ILE A 144 -5.90 3.78 7.56
C ILE A 144 -4.60 4.13 6.82
N LYS A 145 -3.75 3.15 6.58
CA LYS A 145 -2.49 3.29 5.82
C LYS A 145 -1.47 4.29 6.40
N SER A 146 -1.84 5.57 6.60
CA SER A 146 -0.90 6.67 6.92
C SER A 146 -0.02 6.38 8.12
N LEU A 147 -0.59 5.90 9.23
CA LEU A 147 0.15 5.58 10.45
C LEU A 147 0.72 4.16 10.47
N ASP A 148 0.47 3.36 9.44
CA ASP A 148 1.05 2.02 9.31
C ASP A 148 2.57 2.08 9.15
N HIS A 149 3.07 3.18 8.61
CA HIS A 149 4.49 3.41 8.33
C HIS A 149 5.24 4.11 9.47
N TRP A 150 4.62 4.34 10.63
CA TRP A 150 5.28 5.02 11.74
C TRP A 150 6.64 4.37 12.10
N PRO A 151 7.74 5.14 12.27
CA PRO A 151 7.85 6.61 12.40
C PRO A 151 7.91 7.41 11.09
N ASP A 152 7.79 6.77 9.95
CA ASP A 152 7.59 7.44 8.66
C ASP A 152 6.11 7.75 8.44
N LEU A 153 5.81 8.66 7.52
CA LEU A 153 4.46 9.01 7.10
C LEU A 153 4.39 9.02 5.57
N GLY A 154 3.27 8.57 5.02
CA GLY A 154 3.00 8.65 3.59
C GLY A 154 2.87 10.08 3.06
N SER A 155 2.54 10.19 1.77
CA SER A 155 2.27 11.47 1.11
C SER A 155 0.87 11.99 1.34
N ASP A 156 -0.04 11.14 1.80
CA ASP A 156 -1.45 11.43 1.98
C ASP A 156 -1.91 11.03 3.39
N LEU A 157 -2.93 11.69 3.92
CA LEU A 157 -3.59 11.31 5.16
C LEU A 157 -4.85 10.53 4.83
N ASP A 158 -4.77 9.21 4.98
CA ASP A 158 -5.83 8.26 4.61
C ASP A 158 -6.75 7.98 5.80
N LEU A 159 -8.02 8.25 5.65
CA LEU A 159 -9.08 8.01 6.62
C LEU A 159 -10.17 7.09 6.06
N TYR A 160 -10.83 6.37 6.93
CA TYR A 160 -12.04 5.61 6.64
C TYR A 160 -13.18 6.03 7.57
N THR A 161 -14.39 6.12 7.04
CA THR A 161 -15.61 6.35 7.81
C THR A 161 -16.80 5.63 7.20
N ASP A 162 -17.77 5.26 8.03
CA ASP A 162 -19.08 4.75 7.64
C ASP A 162 -20.20 5.83 7.70
N ALA A 163 -19.81 7.07 8.00
CA ALA A 163 -20.71 8.23 8.02
C ALA A 163 -21.33 8.51 6.63
N ASP A 164 -22.31 9.39 6.60
CA ASP A 164 -22.91 9.86 5.36
C ASP A 164 -21.93 10.75 4.58
N GLU A 165 -21.91 10.60 3.27
CA GLU A 165 -21.03 11.33 2.37
C GLU A 165 -21.19 12.85 2.49
N MET A 166 -22.45 13.32 2.57
CA MET A 166 -22.73 14.75 2.64
C MET A 166 -22.35 15.34 3.99
N ASP A 167 -22.42 14.55 5.07
CA ASP A 167 -22.01 14.98 6.40
C ASP A 167 -20.49 15.11 6.47
N VAL A 168 -19.73 14.17 5.91
CA VAL A 168 -18.27 14.25 5.80
C VAL A 168 -17.84 15.49 4.99
N VAL A 169 -18.43 15.69 3.82
CA VAL A 169 -18.09 16.85 2.96
C VAL A 169 -18.45 18.16 3.65
N ARG A 170 -19.58 18.23 4.34
CA ARG A 170 -20.01 19.39 5.11
C ARG A 170 -19.03 19.68 6.25
N ALA A 171 -18.67 18.66 7.04
CA ALA A 171 -17.72 18.80 8.13
C ALA A 171 -16.36 19.30 7.66
N MET A 172 -15.80 18.69 6.60
CA MET A 172 -14.51 19.10 6.03
C MET A 172 -14.53 20.55 5.53
N ARG A 173 -15.62 20.97 4.87
CA ARG A 173 -15.73 22.34 4.36
C ARG A 173 -15.95 23.36 5.48
N SER A 174 -16.81 23.06 6.47
CA SER A 174 -17.16 24.04 7.52
C SER A 174 -16.09 24.17 8.59
N ALA A 175 -15.47 23.06 9.02
CA ALA A 175 -14.48 23.08 10.09
C ALA A 175 -13.07 23.44 9.60
N PHE A 176 -12.70 23.00 8.40
CA PHE A 176 -11.32 23.10 7.88
C PHE A 176 -11.18 23.96 6.63
N GLN A 177 -12.28 24.56 6.13
CA GLN A 177 -12.29 25.32 4.87
C GLN A 177 -11.72 24.48 3.68
N ALA A 178 -11.83 23.16 3.79
CA ALA A 178 -11.25 22.24 2.84
C ALA A 178 -11.93 22.35 1.47
N LYS A 179 -11.10 22.31 0.42
CA LYS A 179 -11.57 22.20 -0.97
C LYS A 179 -11.58 20.74 -1.37
N VAL A 180 -12.64 20.32 -2.04
CA VAL A 180 -12.70 19.00 -2.67
C VAL A 180 -11.82 19.03 -3.91
N ASP A 181 -10.88 18.09 -4.01
CA ASP A 181 -10.07 17.90 -5.21
C ASP A 181 -10.87 17.13 -6.29
N GLU A 182 -10.39 17.18 -7.52
CA GLU A 182 -11.02 16.47 -8.62
C GLU A 182 -10.97 14.97 -8.41
N ARG A 183 -12.13 14.30 -8.49
CA ARG A 183 -12.27 12.86 -8.29
C ARG A 183 -12.18 12.14 -9.63
N SER A 184 -11.25 11.21 -9.74
CA SER A 184 -11.18 10.25 -10.84
C SER A 184 -12.42 9.35 -10.91
N TRP A 185 -12.59 8.61 -11.99
CA TRP A 185 -13.61 7.57 -12.08
C TRP A 185 -13.41 6.48 -11.03
N GLY A 186 -12.17 6.07 -10.77
CA GLY A 186 -11.82 5.11 -9.72
C GLY A 186 -12.22 5.62 -8.34
N ASP A 187 -11.93 6.90 -8.01
CA ASP A 187 -12.33 7.51 -6.74
C ASP A 187 -13.84 7.54 -6.54
N ARG A 188 -14.60 7.84 -7.60
CA ARG A 188 -16.08 7.85 -7.55
C ARG A 188 -16.65 6.46 -7.31
N LEU A 189 -16.10 5.43 -7.94
CA LEU A 189 -16.51 4.04 -7.73
C LEU A 189 -16.17 3.55 -6.33
N ALA A 190 -14.97 3.83 -5.86
CA ALA A 190 -14.51 3.50 -4.52
C ALA A 190 -15.11 4.37 -3.42
N ASN A 191 -15.91 5.38 -3.78
CA ASN A 191 -16.45 6.41 -2.89
C ASN A 191 -15.36 7.06 -2.03
N LYS A 192 -14.27 7.44 -2.69
CA LYS A 192 -13.12 8.10 -2.12
C LYS A 192 -13.18 9.59 -2.40
N TRP A 193 -12.90 10.39 -1.39
CA TRP A 193 -12.89 11.84 -1.44
C TRP A 193 -11.53 12.38 -1.05
N ASN A 194 -10.98 13.26 -1.90
CA ASN A 194 -9.73 13.93 -1.67
C ASN A 194 -10.00 15.39 -1.30
N PHE A 195 -9.40 15.83 -0.20
CA PHE A 195 -9.56 17.19 0.32
C PHE A 195 -8.20 17.88 0.40
N ILE A 196 -8.17 19.14 -0.06
CA ILE A 196 -7.06 20.06 0.13
C ILE A 196 -7.41 20.94 1.33
N VAL A 197 -6.66 20.78 2.41
CA VAL A 197 -6.83 21.55 3.64
C VAL A 197 -5.81 22.69 3.67
N PRO A 198 -6.24 23.96 3.87
CA PRO A 198 -5.31 25.09 3.93
C PRO A 198 -4.26 24.90 5.02
N GLY A 199 -2.99 25.08 4.63
CA GLY A 199 -1.85 24.94 5.54
C GLY A 199 -1.31 23.50 5.67
N LEU A 200 -1.98 22.50 5.11
CA LEU A 200 -1.52 21.11 5.08
C LEU A 200 -1.07 20.75 3.65
N PRO A 201 0.22 20.41 3.45
CA PRO A 201 0.71 19.98 2.13
C PRO A 201 0.14 18.63 1.66
N GLU A 202 -0.11 17.70 2.60
CA GLU A 202 -0.66 16.38 2.32
C GLU A 202 -2.14 16.46 1.91
N LEU A 203 -2.56 15.63 0.94
CA LEU A 203 -3.98 15.44 0.67
C LEU A 203 -4.62 14.62 1.80
N VAL A 204 -5.85 14.95 2.14
CA VAL A 204 -6.67 14.15 3.05
C VAL A 204 -7.59 13.28 2.21
N GLU A 205 -7.31 11.98 2.18
CA GLU A 205 -8.07 10.99 1.43
C GLU A 205 -9.06 10.29 2.37
N ILE A 206 -10.36 10.46 2.15
CA ILE A 206 -11.41 9.83 2.98
C ILE A 206 -12.15 8.78 2.18
N HIS A 207 -12.03 7.52 2.61
CA HIS A 207 -12.80 6.39 2.10
C HIS A 207 -14.13 6.31 2.85
N ILE A 208 -15.25 6.43 2.14
CA ILE A 208 -16.58 6.43 2.75
C ILE A 208 -17.29 5.13 2.45
N ARG A 209 -17.48 4.29 3.47
CA ARG A 209 -18.22 3.01 3.43
C ARG A 209 -17.68 1.97 2.44
N ARG A 210 -16.56 2.21 1.77
CA ARG A 210 -16.04 1.35 0.71
C ARG A 210 -14.53 1.20 0.78
N LEU A 211 -14.07 0.01 0.46
CA LEU A 211 -12.66 -0.33 0.22
C LEU A 211 -12.56 -1.13 -1.08
N GLY A 212 -11.34 -1.30 -1.56
CA GLY A 212 -11.06 -1.91 -2.85
C GLY A 212 -10.87 -0.86 -3.94
N GLN A 213 -10.67 -1.29 -5.17
CA GLN A 213 -10.42 -0.39 -6.31
C GLN A 213 -11.68 0.23 -6.86
N THR A 214 -12.77 -0.53 -6.86
CA THR A 214 -14.10 -0.10 -7.32
C THR A 214 -15.12 -0.10 -6.18
N GLY A 215 -14.65 -0.25 -4.92
CA GLY A 215 -15.48 -0.32 -3.72
C GLY A 215 -16.17 -1.67 -3.57
N GLU A 216 -15.53 -2.74 -4.04
CA GLU A 216 -16.02 -4.12 -4.07
C GLU A 216 -15.84 -4.88 -2.76
N GLN A 217 -15.03 -4.37 -1.82
CA GLN A 217 -14.65 -5.09 -0.60
C GLN A 217 -15.65 -4.89 0.56
N THR A 218 -16.93 -5.22 0.32
CA THR A 218 -18.01 -5.07 1.31
C THR A 218 -17.79 -5.97 2.54
N ALA A 219 -17.30 -7.20 2.36
CA ALA A 219 -17.03 -8.12 3.46
C ALA A 219 -16.02 -7.53 4.46
N VAL A 220 -14.99 -6.82 3.96
CA VAL A 220 -13.98 -6.17 4.79
C VAL A 220 -14.57 -4.98 5.54
N THR A 221 -15.32 -4.11 4.86
CA THR A 221 -15.86 -2.90 5.46
C THR A 221 -16.89 -3.17 6.56
N GLN A 222 -17.66 -4.25 6.45
CA GLN A 222 -18.64 -4.66 7.46
C GLN A 222 -18.01 -5.02 8.82
N THR A 223 -16.76 -5.46 8.83
CA THR A 223 -16.06 -5.86 10.07
C THR A 223 -15.12 -4.79 10.61
N LEU A 224 -14.84 -3.75 9.83
CA LEU A 224 -13.80 -2.76 10.14
C LEU A 224 -14.09 -1.97 11.40
N ALA A 225 -15.31 -1.45 11.56
CA ALA A 225 -15.69 -0.63 12.71
C ALA A 225 -15.59 -1.39 14.05
N GLY A 226 -15.86 -2.72 14.04
CA GLY A 226 -15.79 -3.57 15.22
C GLY A 226 -14.37 -4.01 15.63
N ARG A 227 -13.35 -3.76 14.79
CA ARG A 227 -11.98 -4.21 15.02
C ARG A 227 -10.97 -3.11 14.76
N THR A 228 -11.02 -2.07 15.59
CA THR A 228 -10.04 -0.98 15.60
C THR A 228 -9.20 -1.03 16.86
N ARG A 229 -8.06 -0.35 16.85
CA ARG A 229 -7.18 -0.15 18.00
C ARG A 229 -6.95 1.34 18.24
N ILE A 230 -6.51 1.69 19.44
CA ILE A 230 -5.96 3.01 19.71
C ILE A 230 -4.44 2.93 19.58
N LEU A 231 -3.88 3.80 18.76
CA LEU A 231 -2.46 4.01 18.60
C LEU A 231 -2.10 5.36 19.20
N ASN A 232 -1.21 5.35 20.19
CA ASN A 232 -0.70 6.57 20.82
C ASN A 232 0.63 6.96 20.16
N ILE A 233 0.71 8.19 19.65
CA ILE A 233 1.91 8.77 19.06
C ILE A 233 2.11 10.14 19.70
N SER A 234 3.22 10.31 20.43
CA SER A 234 3.49 11.53 21.21
C SER A 234 2.32 11.86 22.15
N SER A 235 1.66 12.99 21.97
CA SER A 235 0.49 13.44 22.75
C SER A 235 -0.86 13.08 22.10
N TYR A 236 -0.87 12.44 20.93
CA TYR A 236 -2.06 12.15 20.14
C TYR A 236 -2.49 10.68 20.28
N SER A 237 -3.79 10.44 20.17
CA SER A 237 -4.41 9.12 20.21
C SER A 237 -5.28 8.92 18.98
N TYR A 238 -4.93 7.95 18.14
CA TYR A 238 -5.63 7.69 16.88
C TYR A 238 -6.34 6.34 16.91
N ARG A 239 -7.55 6.29 16.40
CA ARG A 239 -8.22 5.03 16.07
C ARG A 239 -7.62 4.51 14.75
N VAL A 240 -7.02 3.33 14.79
CA VAL A 240 -6.37 2.67 13.63
C VAL A 240 -6.94 1.29 13.41
N LEU A 241 -6.65 0.71 12.25
CA LEU A 241 -7.06 -0.66 11.90
C LEU A 241 -6.42 -1.72 12.83
N SER A 242 -7.12 -2.84 13.00
CA SER A 242 -6.51 -4.05 13.57
C SER A 242 -5.40 -4.58 12.67
N PRO A 243 -4.46 -5.43 13.16
CA PRO A 243 -3.39 -6.00 12.36
C PRO A 243 -3.87 -6.69 11.09
N GLU A 244 -4.94 -7.47 11.20
CA GLU A 244 -5.52 -8.23 10.09
C GLU A 244 -6.04 -7.29 9.00
N HIS A 245 -6.78 -6.25 9.39
CA HIS A 245 -7.29 -5.25 8.45
C HIS A 245 -6.15 -4.44 7.80
N ARG A 246 -5.05 -4.15 8.52
CA ARG A 246 -3.86 -3.51 7.95
C ARG A 246 -3.23 -4.39 6.86
N ILE A 247 -3.06 -5.69 7.12
CA ILE A 247 -2.55 -6.65 6.13
C ILE A 247 -3.49 -6.70 4.92
N ILE A 248 -4.81 -6.77 5.12
CA ILE A 248 -5.80 -6.79 4.04
C ILE A 248 -5.71 -5.53 3.19
N VAL A 249 -5.74 -4.34 3.80
CA VAL A 249 -5.67 -3.05 3.07
C VAL A 249 -4.36 -2.93 2.30
N SER A 250 -3.24 -3.31 2.91
CA SER A 250 -1.93 -3.34 2.25
C SER A 250 -1.93 -4.31 1.07
N THR A 251 -2.47 -5.53 1.24
CA THR A 251 -2.60 -6.53 0.17
C THR A 251 -3.43 -6.00 -1.01
N LEU A 252 -4.61 -5.44 -0.75
CA LEU A 252 -5.47 -4.85 -1.79
C LEU A 252 -4.74 -3.77 -2.57
N GLN A 253 -3.99 -2.94 -1.88
CA GLN A 253 -3.23 -1.87 -2.50
C GLN A 253 -2.05 -2.39 -3.34
N ARG A 254 -1.31 -3.40 -2.85
CA ARG A 254 -0.06 -3.85 -3.47
C ARG A 254 -0.25 -4.96 -4.50
N MET A 255 -1.14 -5.91 -4.24
CA MET A 255 -1.33 -7.09 -5.08
C MET A 255 -2.45 -6.93 -6.11
N TYR A 256 -3.43 -6.06 -5.84
CA TYR A 256 -4.61 -5.90 -6.69
C TYR A 256 -4.71 -4.55 -7.39
N ARG A 257 -4.05 -3.49 -6.86
CA ARG A 257 -4.13 -2.14 -7.43
C ARG A 257 -2.86 -1.69 -8.11
N HIS A 258 -1.76 -1.57 -7.36
CA HIS A 258 -0.53 -0.93 -7.85
C HIS A 258 0.48 -1.90 -8.45
N PHE A 259 0.39 -3.19 -8.12
CA PHE A 259 1.30 -4.25 -8.56
C PHE A 259 2.76 -3.91 -8.26
N TYR A 260 3.00 -3.26 -7.15
CA TYR A 260 4.33 -3.04 -6.57
C TYR A 260 4.26 -2.93 -5.05
N ILE A 261 5.35 -3.36 -4.41
CA ILE A 261 5.54 -3.32 -2.97
C ILE A 261 6.61 -2.28 -2.69
N ARG A 262 6.36 -1.40 -1.73
CA ARG A 262 7.34 -0.45 -1.19
C ARG A 262 8.15 -1.09 -0.08
N LEU A 263 9.31 -0.54 0.21
CA LEU A 263 10.13 -1.04 1.32
C LEU A 263 9.44 -0.88 2.67
N CYS A 264 8.67 0.20 2.89
CA CYS A 264 7.85 0.35 4.09
C CYS A 264 6.85 -0.79 4.27
N ASP A 265 6.20 -1.25 3.19
CA ASP A 265 5.25 -2.36 3.26
C ASP A 265 5.91 -3.65 3.76
N VAL A 266 7.15 -3.91 3.30
CA VAL A 266 7.94 -5.06 3.76
C VAL A 266 8.24 -4.94 5.25
N VAL A 267 8.77 -3.81 5.68
CA VAL A 267 9.17 -3.57 7.09
C VAL A 267 7.96 -3.64 8.02
N ASP A 268 6.86 -2.98 7.66
CA ASP A 268 5.66 -2.87 8.50
C ASP A 268 4.96 -4.20 8.66
N ASN A 269 4.76 -4.95 7.57
CA ASN A 269 4.08 -6.23 7.65
C ASN A 269 4.96 -7.31 8.29
N ALA A 270 6.28 -7.28 8.09
CA ALA A 270 7.20 -8.14 8.81
C ALA A 270 7.09 -7.89 10.32
N HIS A 271 7.20 -6.63 10.74
CA HIS A 271 7.07 -6.25 12.15
C HIS A 271 5.69 -6.62 12.72
N LEU A 272 4.62 -6.41 11.94
CA LEU A 272 3.26 -6.72 12.37
C LEU A 272 3.08 -8.22 12.65
N VAL A 273 3.61 -9.09 11.78
CA VAL A 273 3.57 -10.54 11.99
C VAL A 273 4.47 -10.96 13.17
N GLU A 274 5.70 -10.44 13.24
CA GLU A 274 6.66 -10.73 14.30
C GLU A 274 6.19 -10.27 15.69
N SER A 275 5.33 -9.26 15.76
CA SER A 275 4.73 -8.81 17.02
C SER A 275 3.79 -9.84 17.68
N GLY A 276 3.44 -10.91 16.96
CA GLY A 276 2.50 -11.94 17.43
C GLY A 276 1.08 -11.44 17.61
N SER A 277 0.75 -10.26 17.08
CA SER A 277 -0.55 -9.62 17.27
C SER A 277 -1.57 -9.96 16.17
N VAL A 278 -1.17 -10.72 15.14
CA VAL A 278 -2.03 -11.13 14.01
C VAL A 278 -2.79 -12.40 14.37
N ASP A 279 -4.12 -12.34 14.33
CA ASP A 279 -5.00 -13.49 14.39
C ASP A 279 -5.13 -14.07 12.95
N PHE A 280 -4.33 -15.11 12.66
CA PHE A 280 -4.28 -15.72 11.33
C PHE A 280 -5.55 -16.48 10.97
N ASP A 281 -6.29 -17.02 11.95
CA ASP A 281 -7.56 -17.70 11.68
C ASP A 281 -8.61 -16.69 11.23
N TYR A 282 -8.71 -15.57 11.94
CA TYR A 282 -9.58 -14.47 11.53
C TYR A 282 -9.15 -13.85 10.19
N LEU A 283 -7.85 -13.66 9.98
CA LEU A 283 -7.33 -13.14 8.71
C LEU A 283 -7.69 -14.08 7.55
N HIS A 284 -7.60 -15.39 7.75
CA HIS A 284 -8.01 -16.41 6.77
C HIS A 284 -9.52 -16.38 6.50
N GLU A 285 -10.32 -16.34 7.55
CA GLU A 285 -11.78 -16.28 7.44
C GLU A 285 -12.22 -15.05 6.63
N LEU A 286 -11.72 -13.87 7.01
CA LEU A 286 -12.07 -12.62 6.33
C LEU A 286 -11.51 -12.55 4.91
N GLY A 287 -10.25 -12.96 4.69
CA GLY A 287 -9.65 -13.03 3.36
C GLY A 287 -10.38 -13.97 2.42
N THR A 288 -10.85 -15.13 2.95
CA THR A 288 -11.66 -16.08 2.20
C THR A 288 -13.06 -15.51 1.91
N ALA A 289 -13.66 -14.80 2.87
CA ALA A 289 -14.94 -14.13 2.67
C ALA A 289 -14.86 -13.04 1.59
N ALA A 290 -13.78 -12.33 1.56
CA ALA A 290 -13.50 -11.27 0.58
C ALA A 290 -12.95 -11.78 -0.78
N GLY A 291 -12.63 -13.08 -0.88
CA GLY A 291 -12.09 -13.69 -2.11
C GLY A 291 -10.62 -13.35 -2.39
N ILE A 292 -9.89 -12.87 -1.40
CA ILE A 292 -8.51 -12.39 -1.57
C ILE A 292 -7.48 -13.17 -0.74
N TRP A 293 -7.87 -14.32 -0.17
CA TRP A 293 -6.97 -15.09 0.70
C TRP A 293 -5.65 -15.47 0.03
N GLU A 294 -5.71 -15.98 -1.21
CA GLU A 294 -4.48 -16.33 -1.94
C GLU A 294 -3.58 -15.11 -2.18
N GLY A 295 -4.18 -13.94 -2.37
CA GLY A 295 -3.43 -12.67 -2.49
C GLY A 295 -2.73 -12.30 -1.20
N ILE A 296 -3.42 -12.42 -0.05
CA ILE A 296 -2.86 -12.18 1.29
C ILE A 296 -1.70 -13.16 1.56
N ALA A 297 -1.93 -14.45 1.33
CA ALA A 297 -0.94 -15.49 1.54
C ALA A 297 0.31 -15.26 0.66
N THR A 298 0.11 -14.93 -0.60
CA THR A 298 1.20 -14.61 -1.53
C THR A 298 1.97 -13.38 -1.08
N TYR A 299 1.27 -12.32 -0.69
CA TYR A 299 1.87 -11.07 -0.21
C TYR A 299 2.77 -11.29 1.00
N LEU A 300 2.27 -11.99 2.04
CA LEU A 300 3.04 -12.29 3.23
C LEU A 300 4.23 -13.20 2.94
N THR A 301 4.09 -14.16 2.03
CA THR A 301 5.19 -15.04 1.61
C THR A 301 6.28 -14.28 0.86
N ILE A 302 5.91 -13.33 -0.01
CA ILE A 302 6.87 -12.43 -0.67
C ILE A 302 7.64 -11.61 0.39
N ILE A 303 6.93 -11.04 1.36
CA ILE A 303 7.55 -10.27 2.44
C ILE A 303 8.53 -11.12 3.22
N SER A 304 8.14 -12.34 3.62
CA SER A 304 9.01 -13.26 4.36
C SER A 304 10.28 -13.58 3.56
N GLY A 305 10.16 -13.96 2.29
CA GLY A 305 11.32 -14.27 1.44
C GLY A 305 12.22 -13.04 1.17
N TYR A 306 11.63 -11.85 1.04
CA TYR A 306 12.43 -10.63 0.91
C TYR A 306 13.20 -10.30 2.20
N VAL A 307 12.57 -10.42 3.35
CA VAL A 307 13.22 -10.27 4.67
C VAL A 307 14.35 -11.27 4.83
N GLU A 308 14.12 -12.54 4.47
CA GLU A 308 15.12 -13.62 4.53
C GLU A 308 16.40 -13.27 3.76
N SER A 309 16.28 -12.62 2.59
CA SER A 309 17.42 -12.23 1.78
C SER A 309 18.37 -11.23 2.45
N TYR A 310 17.91 -10.53 3.51
CA TYR A 310 18.70 -9.54 4.27
C TYR A 310 19.04 -9.98 5.68
N ARG A 311 18.22 -10.85 6.30
CA ARG A 311 18.41 -11.31 7.68
C ARG A 311 19.01 -12.71 7.77
N GLY A 312 18.94 -13.50 6.67
CA GLY A 312 19.27 -14.92 6.67
C GLY A 312 18.15 -15.83 7.22
N TYR A 313 17.03 -15.25 7.65
CA TYR A 313 15.81 -15.94 8.06
C TYR A 313 14.58 -15.08 7.71
N GLY A 314 13.51 -15.75 7.33
CA GLY A 314 12.25 -15.09 7.00
C GLY A 314 11.37 -14.84 8.21
N VAL A 315 10.25 -14.17 7.99
CA VAL A 315 9.19 -14.01 8.99
C VAL A 315 8.49 -15.36 9.19
N LEU A 316 8.26 -15.76 10.44
CA LEU A 316 7.57 -17.01 10.75
C LEU A 316 6.09 -16.92 10.36
N LEU A 317 5.70 -17.66 9.33
CA LEU A 317 4.32 -17.73 8.83
C LEU A 317 3.71 -19.10 9.10
N PRO A 318 2.41 -19.18 9.47
CA PRO A 318 1.71 -20.45 9.57
C PRO A 318 1.70 -21.22 8.24
N SER A 319 1.66 -22.56 8.31
CA SER A 319 1.59 -23.42 7.12
C SER A 319 0.39 -23.11 6.22
N LEU A 320 -0.73 -22.68 6.80
CA LEU A 320 -1.91 -22.22 6.08
C LEU A 320 -1.58 -21.07 5.11
N VAL A 321 -0.73 -20.13 5.50
CA VAL A 321 -0.29 -19.01 4.65
C VAL A 321 0.63 -19.52 3.55
N THR A 322 1.71 -20.22 3.92
CA THR A 322 2.73 -20.65 2.96
C THR A 322 2.19 -21.63 1.90
N SER A 323 1.25 -22.51 2.27
CA SER A 323 0.61 -23.46 1.34
C SER A 323 -0.41 -22.81 0.39
N SER A 324 -0.95 -21.64 0.74
CA SER A 324 -1.93 -20.91 -0.08
C SER A 324 -1.29 -19.92 -1.06
N ALA A 325 -0.02 -19.61 -0.89
CA ALA A 325 0.71 -18.66 -1.76
C ALA A 325 0.77 -19.16 -3.21
N LYS A 326 0.61 -18.26 -4.17
CA LYS A 326 0.61 -18.60 -5.61
C LYS A 326 1.95 -18.40 -6.29
N PHE A 327 2.81 -17.58 -5.72
CA PHE A 327 4.18 -17.36 -6.17
C PHE A 327 5.03 -16.78 -5.03
N LEU A 328 6.35 -16.78 -5.21
CA LEU A 328 7.33 -16.46 -4.18
C LEU A 328 8.09 -15.15 -4.49
N ALA A 329 8.97 -14.76 -3.58
CA ALA A 329 9.76 -13.53 -3.67
C ALA A 329 10.72 -13.48 -4.87
N ASP A 330 11.20 -14.62 -5.36
CA ASP A 330 12.08 -14.73 -6.54
C ASP A 330 11.43 -14.25 -7.83
N GLN A 331 10.09 -14.19 -7.88
CA GLN A 331 9.34 -13.67 -9.02
C GLN A 331 9.11 -12.15 -8.96
N VAL A 332 9.47 -11.52 -7.84
CA VAL A 332 9.39 -10.07 -7.68
C VAL A 332 10.73 -9.45 -8.11
N SER A 333 10.68 -8.38 -8.89
CA SER A 333 11.88 -7.70 -9.39
C SER A 333 11.87 -6.22 -9.08
N PHE A 334 13.04 -5.68 -8.71
CA PHE A 334 13.18 -4.23 -8.55
C PHE A 334 13.15 -3.53 -9.91
N ARG A 335 12.18 -2.64 -10.10
CA ARG A 335 12.08 -1.79 -11.30
C ARG A 335 11.37 -0.48 -10.97
N ARG A 336 11.86 0.63 -11.53
CA ARG A 336 11.25 1.96 -11.37
C ARG A 336 10.96 2.25 -9.89
N ASP A 337 12.01 2.16 -9.07
CA ASP A 337 12.03 2.51 -7.65
C ASP A 337 11.25 1.58 -6.69
N PHE A 338 10.64 0.49 -7.17
CA PHE A 338 9.80 -0.41 -6.37
C PHE A 338 10.02 -1.88 -6.69
N LEU A 339 9.63 -2.74 -5.76
CA LEU A 339 9.53 -4.19 -5.97
C LEU A 339 8.26 -4.48 -6.79
N ARG A 340 8.41 -4.86 -8.06
CA ARG A 340 7.30 -5.11 -8.98
C ARG A 340 6.77 -6.52 -8.85
N VAL A 341 5.45 -6.60 -8.61
CA VAL A 341 4.70 -7.85 -8.59
C VAL A 341 4.38 -8.24 -10.05
N PRO A 342 4.55 -9.51 -10.44
CA PRO A 342 4.24 -9.95 -11.81
C PRO A 342 2.74 -9.86 -12.08
N ILE A 343 2.36 -9.12 -13.13
CA ILE A 343 0.95 -8.91 -13.49
C ILE A 343 0.39 -10.15 -14.19
N LEU A 344 1.10 -10.67 -15.19
CA LEU A 344 0.69 -11.83 -15.98
C LEU A 344 1.64 -13.01 -15.77
N PRO A 345 1.13 -14.23 -15.56
CA PRO A 345 -0.31 -14.57 -15.37
C PRO A 345 -0.79 -14.40 -13.93
N HIS A 346 0.08 -14.10 -12.97
CA HIS A 346 -0.12 -14.26 -11.53
C HIS A 346 -1.20 -13.36 -10.94
N SER A 347 -1.09 -12.05 -11.09
CA SER A 347 -2.10 -11.13 -10.55
C SER A 347 -3.44 -11.25 -11.27
N LEU A 348 -3.45 -11.65 -12.54
CA LEU A 348 -4.68 -11.96 -13.25
C LEU A 348 -5.40 -13.18 -12.64
N ASN A 349 -4.66 -14.19 -12.19
CA ASN A 349 -5.22 -15.36 -11.52
C ASN A 349 -5.82 -14.99 -10.16
N LEU A 350 -5.15 -14.10 -9.39
CA LEU A 350 -5.69 -13.58 -8.12
C LEU A 350 -6.99 -12.81 -8.34
N TYR A 351 -7.04 -11.93 -9.33
CA TYR A 351 -8.24 -11.21 -9.72
C TYR A 351 -9.39 -12.15 -10.13
N ALA A 352 -9.08 -13.18 -10.93
CA ALA A 352 -10.07 -14.17 -11.36
C ALA A 352 -10.61 -14.98 -10.18
N ALA A 353 -9.76 -15.30 -9.20
CA ALA A 353 -10.15 -16.00 -7.98
C ALA A 353 -11.08 -15.14 -7.10
N GLU A 354 -10.76 -13.86 -6.93
CA GLU A 354 -11.59 -12.88 -6.24
C GLU A 354 -12.98 -12.77 -6.91
N LEU A 355 -13.02 -12.49 -8.21
CA LEU A 355 -14.27 -12.35 -8.95
C LEU A 355 -15.13 -13.62 -8.86
N ARG A 356 -14.50 -14.79 -9.01
CA ARG A 356 -15.20 -16.07 -8.86
C ARG A 356 -15.81 -16.23 -7.48
N THR A 357 -15.08 -15.88 -6.42
CA THR A 357 -15.57 -15.98 -5.04
C THR A 357 -16.77 -15.07 -4.80
N LEU A 358 -16.70 -13.81 -5.25
CA LEU A 358 -17.81 -12.87 -5.14
C LEU A 358 -19.07 -13.35 -5.87
N VAL A 359 -18.91 -13.92 -7.07
CA VAL A 359 -20.03 -14.52 -7.84
C VAL A 359 -20.64 -15.71 -7.11
N PHE A 360 -19.82 -16.66 -6.64
CA PHE A 360 -20.32 -17.86 -5.94
C PHE A 360 -21.00 -17.53 -4.60
N ARG A 361 -20.60 -16.47 -3.93
CA ARG A 361 -21.23 -15.97 -2.71
C ARG A 361 -22.50 -15.13 -2.97
N GLY A 362 -22.89 -14.95 -4.22
CA GLY A 362 -24.06 -14.16 -4.58
C GLY A 362 -23.90 -12.67 -4.33
N GLN A 363 -22.67 -12.18 -4.19
CA GLN A 363 -22.35 -10.75 -4.01
C GLN A 363 -22.40 -10.03 -5.37
N VAL A 364 -23.60 -9.96 -5.95
CA VAL A 364 -23.84 -9.46 -7.32
C VAL A 364 -23.29 -8.05 -7.52
N ARG A 365 -23.52 -7.15 -6.55
CA ARG A 365 -23.07 -5.77 -6.61
C ARG A 365 -21.57 -5.65 -6.68
N ASP A 366 -20.87 -6.38 -5.81
CA ASP A 366 -19.39 -6.34 -5.70
C ASP A 366 -18.77 -7.04 -6.92
N SER A 367 -19.36 -8.15 -7.39
CA SER A 367 -18.95 -8.81 -8.64
C SER A 367 -19.05 -7.88 -9.86
N LEU A 368 -20.15 -7.15 -9.98
CA LEU A 368 -20.34 -6.17 -11.07
C LEU A 368 -19.33 -5.02 -10.98
N ARG A 369 -19.06 -4.52 -9.78
CA ARG A 369 -18.06 -3.47 -9.56
C ARG A 369 -16.66 -3.94 -9.95
N LEU A 370 -16.26 -5.10 -9.45
CA LEU A 370 -14.95 -5.67 -9.76
C LEU A 370 -14.81 -5.94 -11.26
N SER A 371 -15.87 -6.36 -11.95
CA SER A 371 -15.84 -6.60 -13.40
C SER A 371 -15.59 -5.35 -14.25
N LEU A 372 -15.75 -4.14 -13.70
CA LEU A 372 -15.41 -2.88 -14.38
C LEU A 372 -13.89 -2.63 -14.44
N LEU A 373 -13.13 -3.25 -13.55
CA LEU A 373 -11.70 -3.00 -13.40
C LEU A 373 -10.89 -3.19 -14.69
N PRO A 374 -11.05 -4.27 -15.48
CA PRO A 374 -10.30 -4.42 -16.74
C PRO A 374 -10.60 -3.30 -17.75
N GLY A 375 -11.83 -2.83 -17.80
CA GLY A 375 -12.24 -1.69 -18.64
C GLY A 375 -11.56 -0.40 -18.20
N LEU A 376 -11.59 -0.09 -16.91
CA LEU A 376 -10.94 1.09 -16.33
C LEU A 376 -9.41 1.04 -16.52
N ALA A 377 -8.79 -0.11 -16.30
CA ALA A 377 -7.35 -0.27 -16.51
C ALA A 377 -6.96 -0.06 -17.98
N THR A 378 -7.80 -0.52 -18.92
CA THR A 378 -7.59 -0.29 -20.35
C THR A 378 -7.75 1.18 -20.71
N ALA A 379 -8.77 1.85 -20.19
CA ALA A 379 -9.01 3.28 -20.40
C ALA A 379 -7.86 4.12 -19.84
N ALA A 380 -7.40 3.83 -18.62
CA ALA A 380 -6.25 4.50 -18.01
C ALA A 380 -4.96 4.34 -18.84
N ALA A 381 -4.71 3.13 -19.35
CA ALA A 381 -3.56 2.88 -20.21
C ALA A 381 -3.62 3.64 -21.55
N LEU A 382 -4.81 3.83 -22.10
CA LEU A 382 -5.02 4.64 -23.30
C LEU A 382 -4.86 6.13 -23.01
N GLU A 383 -5.45 6.62 -21.92
CA GLU A 383 -5.32 8.00 -21.49
C GLU A 383 -3.86 8.37 -21.23
N MET A 384 -3.12 7.52 -20.49
CA MET A 384 -1.68 7.70 -20.27
C MET A 384 -0.89 7.80 -21.58
N LYS A 385 -1.25 7.03 -22.61
CA LYS A 385 -0.58 7.11 -23.92
C LYS A 385 -0.89 8.40 -24.67
N ILE A 386 -2.06 8.95 -24.50
CA ILE A 386 -2.54 10.13 -25.25
C ILE A 386 -2.13 11.42 -24.52
N THR A 387 -2.31 11.47 -23.21
CA THR A 387 -2.17 12.70 -22.42
C THR A 387 -0.92 12.73 -21.55
N GLY A 388 -0.25 11.57 -21.39
CA GLY A 388 0.87 11.40 -20.44
C GLY A 388 0.43 11.30 -18.97
N SER A 389 -0.88 11.26 -18.71
CA SER A 389 -1.46 11.16 -17.36
C SER A 389 -2.66 10.20 -17.37
N ASP A 390 -2.90 9.53 -16.25
CA ASP A 390 -4.09 8.68 -16.00
C ASP A 390 -4.99 9.24 -14.90
N LYS A 391 -4.74 10.50 -14.48
CA LYS A 391 -5.44 11.15 -13.36
C LYS A 391 -6.97 11.22 -13.50
N GLY A 392 -7.50 11.15 -14.72
CA GLY A 392 -8.94 11.17 -14.95
C GLY A 392 -9.62 9.81 -14.66
N ILE A 393 -8.87 8.73 -14.74
CA ILE A 393 -9.38 7.35 -14.59
C ILE A 393 -9.03 6.78 -13.20
N TRP A 394 -7.80 7.03 -12.72
CA TRP A 394 -7.32 6.54 -11.42
C TRP A 394 -7.01 7.64 -10.42
#